data_d0db8e216809ae468b887549b4771ee2
#
_entry.id   d0db8e216809ae468b887549b4771ee2
#
_cell.length_a   1.000
_cell.length_b   1.000
_cell.length_c   1.000
_cell.angle_alpha   90.00
_cell.angle_beta   90.00
_cell.angle_gamma   90.00
#
_symmetry.space_group_name_H-M   'P 1'
#
loop_
_entity.id
_entity.type
_entity.pdbx_description
1 polymer ?
#
loop_
_entity_poly.entity_id
_entity_poly.type
_entity_poly.pdbx_seq_one_letter_code
_entity_poly.pdbx_strand_id
1 'polypeptide(L)'
;NGGFGALPASGLAIARLPVTSAAEAKAQDCSVCLEAFEESDELRTMPCSHDFHESCIFEWLRVSRFCPLCRFPLPTEEDEAGSVL
;
A
#
# COMPACT_ATOMS: atom_id res chain seq x y z
N ASN A 1 18.93 7.89 14.46
CA ASN A 1 18.50 7.17 14.27
C ASN A 1 17.38 7.17 13.59
N GLY A 2 17.41 7.23 12.65
CA GLY A 2 16.44 7.19 11.87
C GLY A 2 15.36 6.40 12.19
N GLY A 3 15.47 5.75 13.03
CA GLY A 3 14.51 4.80 13.20
C GLY A 3 13.20 5.23 13.68
N PHE A 4 12.86 6.41 13.49
CA PHE A 4 11.70 6.84 14.07
C PHE A 4 10.50 6.17 13.57
N GLY A 5 10.41 4.91 13.57
CA GLY A 5 9.20 4.22 13.33
C GLY A 5 8.82 3.98 11.90
N ALA A 6 9.61 4.39 11.01
CA ALA A 6 9.30 4.13 9.62
C ALA A 6 9.89 2.80 9.23
N LEU A 7 9.11 1.74 9.35
CA LEU A 7 9.51 0.42 8.89
C LEU A 7 8.76 0.09 7.60
N PRO A 8 9.46 -0.49 6.63
CA PRO A 8 8.77 -0.88 5.40
C PRO A 8 7.88 -2.09 5.62
N ALA A 9 6.85 -2.21 4.78
CA ALA A 9 6.05 -3.41 4.74
C ALA A 9 6.88 -4.55 4.15
N SER A 10 6.48 -5.78 4.45
CA SER A 10 7.17 -6.91 3.86
C SER A 10 6.91 -6.94 2.36
N GLY A 11 7.91 -7.42 1.61
CA GLY A 11 7.76 -7.53 0.16
C GLY A 11 6.60 -8.43 -0.21
N LEU A 12 6.37 -9.48 0.55
CA LEU A 12 5.28 -10.39 0.29
C LEU A 12 3.93 -9.72 0.50
N ALA A 13 3.80 -8.93 1.58
CA ALA A 13 2.55 -8.24 1.84
C ALA A 13 2.25 -7.25 0.72
N ILE A 14 3.28 -6.54 0.24
CA ILE A 14 3.09 -5.60 -0.85
C ILE A 14 2.64 -6.34 -2.11
N ALA A 15 3.29 -7.44 -2.42
CA ALA A 15 3.00 -8.19 -3.64
C ALA A 15 1.59 -8.78 -3.62
N ARG A 16 1.05 -9.03 -2.45
CA ARG A 16 -0.27 -9.63 -2.32
C ARG A 16 -1.42 -8.67 -2.39
N LEU A 17 -1.16 -7.38 -2.46
CA LEU A 17 -2.26 -6.42 -2.54
C LEU A 17 -3.06 -6.68 -3.81
N PRO A 18 -4.39 -6.73 -3.72
CA PRO A 18 -5.21 -7.02 -4.89
C PRO A 18 -5.10 -5.93 -5.94
N VAL A 19 -5.16 -6.33 -7.19
CA VAL A 19 -5.20 -5.41 -8.32
C VAL A 19 -6.62 -4.88 -8.47
N THR A 20 -6.74 -3.60 -8.75
CA THR A 20 -8.03 -2.95 -8.89
C THR A 20 -7.97 -2.02 -10.10
N SER A 21 -9.09 -1.81 -10.75
CA SER A 21 -9.17 -0.86 -11.86
C SER A 21 -9.80 0.44 -11.39
N ALA A 22 -9.63 1.49 -12.19
CA ALA A 22 -10.25 2.77 -11.85
C ALA A 22 -11.75 2.66 -11.74
N ALA A 23 -12.35 1.81 -12.58
CA ALA A 23 -13.81 1.65 -12.55
C ALA A 23 -14.29 1.03 -11.25
N GLU A 24 -13.44 0.21 -10.62
CA GLU A 24 -13.81 -0.46 -9.38
C GLU A 24 -13.40 0.31 -8.15
N ALA A 25 -12.60 1.34 -8.30
CA ALA A 25 -12.08 2.08 -7.17
C ALA A 25 -13.19 2.85 -6.49
N LYS A 26 -13.09 2.97 -5.17
CA LYS A 26 -14.09 3.70 -4.40
C LYS A 26 -13.85 5.19 -4.42
N ALA A 27 -12.61 5.60 -4.61
CA ALA A 27 -12.25 7.00 -4.70
C ALA A 27 -11.94 7.34 -6.14
N GLN A 28 -11.87 8.63 -6.44
CA GLN A 28 -11.58 9.07 -7.79
C GLN A 28 -10.11 9.47 -7.96
N ASP A 29 -9.42 9.72 -6.86
CA ASP A 29 -8.06 10.22 -6.90
C ASP A 29 -7.15 9.40 -6.03
N CYS A 30 -5.88 9.35 -6.41
CA CYS A 30 -4.85 8.74 -5.59
C CYS A 30 -4.40 9.76 -4.56
N SER A 31 -4.49 9.41 -3.27
CA SER A 31 -4.12 10.36 -2.23
C SER A 31 -2.60 10.50 -2.07
N VAL A 32 -1.82 9.67 -2.73
CA VAL A 32 -0.37 9.78 -2.66
C VAL A 32 0.13 10.83 -3.65
N CYS A 33 -0.27 10.72 -4.92
CA CYS A 33 0.17 11.66 -5.94
C CYS A 33 -0.84 12.75 -6.24
N LEU A 34 -2.05 12.61 -5.69
CA LEU A 34 -3.13 13.58 -5.86
C LEU A 34 -3.66 13.69 -7.27
N GLU A 35 -3.42 12.66 -8.09
CA GLU A 35 -3.92 12.66 -9.45
C GLU A 35 -5.08 11.68 -9.57
N ALA A 36 -5.98 12.01 -10.50
CA ALA A 36 -7.16 11.18 -10.71
C ALA A 36 -6.76 9.81 -11.23
N PHE A 37 -7.56 8.79 -10.87
CA PHE A 37 -7.41 7.47 -11.45
C PHE A 37 -7.95 7.49 -12.86
N GLU A 38 -7.17 6.95 -13.79
CA GLU A 38 -7.58 6.87 -15.18
C GLU A 38 -7.81 5.44 -15.59
N GLU A 39 -8.56 5.27 -16.65
CA GLU A 39 -9.00 3.96 -17.05
C GLU A 39 -7.84 2.99 -17.27
N SER A 40 -6.73 3.48 -17.76
CA SER A 40 -5.59 2.61 -18.05
C SER A 40 -4.69 2.40 -16.85
N ASP A 41 -4.97 3.02 -15.72
CA ASP A 41 -4.11 2.90 -14.55
C ASP A 41 -4.28 1.56 -13.87
N GLU A 42 -3.18 1.05 -13.34
CA GLU A 42 -3.22 -0.12 -12.48
C GLU A 42 -3.21 0.35 -11.04
N LEU A 43 -4.17 -0.14 -10.28
CA LEU A 43 -4.32 0.24 -8.88
C LEU A 43 -4.14 -0.98 -8.01
N ARG A 44 -3.81 -0.72 -6.75
CA ARG A 44 -3.78 -1.77 -5.73
C ARG A 44 -4.61 -1.30 -4.55
N THR A 45 -5.27 -2.26 -3.90
CA THR A 45 -6.15 -1.97 -2.78
C THR A 45 -5.54 -2.48 -1.49
N MET A 46 -5.49 -1.62 -0.48
CA MET A 46 -5.03 -2.01 0.85
C MET A 46 -6.11 -2.83 1.55
N PRO A 47 -5.75 -3.64 2.56
CA PRO A 47 -6.76 -4.40 3.30
C PRO A 47 -7.84 -3.53 3.93
N CYS A 48 -7.53 -2.26 4.16
CA CYS A 48 -8.49 -1.29 4.69
C CYS A 48 -9.37 -0.70 3.59
N SER A 49 -9.28 -1.23 2.38
CA SER A 49 -10.12 -0.85 1.25
C SER A 49 -9.81 0.49 0.62
N HIS A 50 -8.63 1.02 0.86
CA HIS A 50 -8.20 2.25 0.20
C HIS A 50 -7.41 1.91 -1.05
N ASP A 51 -7.70 2.60 -2.14
CA ASP A 51 -7.11 2.34 -3.44
C ASP A 51 -6.06 3.39 -3.79
N PHE A 52 -5.00 2.94 -4.46
CA PHE A 52 -3.91 3.84 -4.85
C PHE A 52 -3.34 3.37 -6.18
N HIS A 53 -2.69 4.26 -6.91
CA HIS A 53 -1.89 3.83 -8.04
C HIS A 53 -0.88 2.80 -7.57
N GLU A 54 -0.66 1.77 -8.37
CA GLU A 54 0.26 0.71 -7.98
C GLU A 54 1.64 1.24 -7.66
N SER A 55 2.19 2.08 -8.54
CA SER A 55 3.53 2.59 -8.31
C SER A 55 3.59 3.46 -7.06
N CYS A 56 2.55 4.21 -6.80
CA CYS A 56 2.52 5.09 -5.63
C CYS A 56 2.52 4.30 -4.34
N ILE A 57 1.64 3.30 -4.25
CA ILE A 57 1.54 2.57 -2.99
C ILE A 57 2.74 1.65 -2.80
N PHE A 58 3.30 1.13 -3.89
CA PHE A 58 4.49 0.30 -3.78
C PHE A 58 5.66 1.10 -3.22
N GLU A 59 5.88 2.32 -3.71
CA GLU A 59 6.97 3.14 -3.20
C GLU A 59 6.72 3.56 -1.76
N TRP A 60 5.48 3.92 -1.46
CA TRP A 60 5.13 4.32 -0.10
C TRP A 60 5.42 3.19 0.89
N LEU A 61 5.00 1.98 0.54
CA LEU A 61 5.11 0.85 1.47
C LEU A 61 6.53 0.36 1.64
N ARG A 62 7.44 0.76 0.77
CA ARG A 62 8.85 0.47 0.97
C ARG A 62 9.48 1.35 2.03
N VAL A 63 8.80 2.42 2.41
CA VAL A 63 9.27 3.33 3.43
C VAL A 63 8.46 3.18 4.70
N SER A 64 7.15 3.02 4.58
CA SER A 64 6.26 2.95 5.73
C SER A 64 5.22 1.88 5.48
N ARG A 65 5.00 1.05 6.48
CA ARG A 65 4.06 -0.05 6.39
C ARG A 65 2.61 0.38 6.56
N PHE A 66 2.38 1.64 6.85
CA PHE A 66 1.04 2.12 7.19
C PHE A 66 0.33 2.69 5.98
N CYS A 67 -0.99 2.43 5.90
CA CYS A 67 -1.79 3.02 4.85
C CYS A 67 -1.67 4.54 4.88
N PRO A 68 -1.45 5.19 3.74
CA PRO A 68 -1.33 6.65 3.73
C PRO A 68 -2.54 7.39 4.25
N LEU A 69 -3.72 6.77 4.16
CA LEU A 69 -4.96 7.45 4.57
C LEU A 69 -5.37 7.14 6.00
N CYS A 70 -5.34 5.88 6.40
CA CYS A 70 -5.90 5.51 7.68
C CYS A 70 -4.89 4.83 8.60
N ARG A 71 -3.67 4.64 8.12
CA ARG A 71 -2.57 4.07 8.91
C ARG A 71 -2.78 2.60 9.27
N PHE A 72 -3.59 1.89 8.54
CA PHE A 72 -3.70 0.45 8.70
C PHE A 72 -2.33 -0.18 8.46
N PRO A 73 -1.82 -1.01 9.36
CA PRO A 73 -0.46 -1.54 9.23
C PRO A 73 -0.42 -2.83 8.43
N LEU A 74 0.53 -2.92 7.49
CA LEU A 74 0.86 -4.19 6.87
C LEU A 74 1.96 -4.85 7.69
N PRO A 75 2.13 -6.16 7.56
CA PRO A 75 3.22 -6.83 8.27
C PRO A 75 4.58 -6.40 7.74
N THR A 76 5.58 -6.45 8.60
CA THR A 76 6.96 -6.21 8.22
C THR A 76 7.61 -7.54 7.85
N GLU A 77 8.86 -7.47 7.36
CA GLU A 77 9.60 -8.68 7.09
C GLU A 77 9.78 -9.50 8.36
N GLU A 78 10.00 -8.83 9.46
CA GLU A 78 10.17 -9.51 10.72
C GLU A 78 8.89 -10.21 11.15
N ASP A 79 7.74 -9.57 10.92
CA ASP A 79 6.46 -10.19 11.22
C ASP A 79 6.26 -11.46 10.41
N GLU A 80 6.64 -11.40 9.12
CA GLU A 80 6.48 -12.55 8.25
C GLU A 80 7.37 -13.70 8.70
N ALA A 81 8.61 -13.39 9.05
CA ALA A 81 9.55 -14.40 9.50
C ALA A 81 9.10 -15.00 10.82
N GLY A 82 8.60 -14.17 11.72
CA GLY A 82 8.19 -14.63 13.03
C GLY A 82 7.02 -15.57 12.98
N SER A 83 6.20 -15.45 11.95
CA SER A 83 5.02 -16.30 11.88
C SER A 83 5.36 -17.74 11.53
N VAL A 84 6.59 -18.00 11.21
CA VAL A 84 7.03 -19.33 10.86
C VAL A 84 7.17 -20.22 12.10
N LEU A 85 7.32 -19.61 13.21
CA LEU A 85 7.44 -20.39 14.41
C LEU A 85 6.15 -21.06 14.78
#